data_171e8df62e6091fff92254ae25912991
#
_entry.id   171e8df62e6091fff92254ae25912991
#
_cell.length_a   1.000
_cell.length_b   1.000
_cell.length_c   1.000
_cell.angle_alpha   90.00
_cell.angle_beta   90.00
_cell.angle_gamma   90.00
#
_symmetry.space_group_name_H-M   'P 1'
#
loop_
_entity.id
_entity.type
_entity.pdbx_description
1 polymer ?
#
loop_
_entity_poly.entity_id
_entity_poly.type
_entity_poly.pdbx_seq_one_letter_code
_entity_poly.pdbx_strand_id
1 'polypeptide(L)'
;MRAANFFFVPRPHRLADEVMILKRCHALLLLLLLTLLGLLYAHGENAAAASGQTETPCIALTFDDGPSPQTTAALLDGLKERGAHATFFLIGEQIADNAALVQRMAEEGHQIGNHSFTHVRLDAAGADELNEIARTDDALCALLGSGEYWIRPPWGFSSDALKQSVSVPLVFWTIDTMDWSVRSRDLVAHHIVQHAKDGDIVLLHDPYPTSVDAALQAIDTLSAQGYEFVTLEELFARSGATPEAGHFYLRADEEVSW
;
A
#
# COMPACT_ATOMS: atom_id res chain seq x y z
N MET A 1 -94.09 -23.19 -40.86
CA MET A 1 -92.79 -22.55 -40.68
C MET A 1 -91.90 -23.39 -39.75
N ARG A 2 -90.89 -24.04 -40.32
CA ARG A 2 -89.98 -24.93 -39.52
C ARG A 2 -88.68 -24.14 -39.29
N ALA A 3 -88.32 -23.92 -38.03
CA ALA A 3 -87.02 -23.34 -37.63
C ALA A 3 -85.93 -24.43 -37.64
N ALA A 4 -84.89 -24.23 -38.40
CA ALA A 4 -83.72 -25.13 -38.44
C ALA A 4 -82.70 -24.66 -37.36
N ASN A 5 -82.48 -25.55 -36.38
CA ASN A 5 -81.43 -25.39 -35.41
C ASN A 5 -80.09 -25.79 -36.04
N PHE A 6 -79.17 -24.85 -36.21
CA PHE A 6 -77.78 -25.12 -36.55
C PHE A 6 -76.96 -25.41 -35.26
N PHE A 7 -76.59 -26.72 -35.11
CA PHE A 7 -75.61 -27.09 -34.08
C PHE A 7 -74.22 -26.82 -34.62
N PHE A 8 -73.52 -25.91 -33.96
CA PHE A 8 -72.11 -25.66 -34.22
C PHE A 8 -71.27 -26.72 -33.52
N VAL A 9 -70.61 -27.61 -34.24
CA VAL A 9 -69.69 -28.62 -33.74
C VAL A 9 -68.30 -28.05 -33.87
N PRO A 10 -67.55 -27.77 -32.76
CA PRO A 10 -66.18 -27.27 -32.85
C PRO A 10 -65.27 -28.41 -33.41
N ARG A 11 -64.43 -28.02 -34.38
CA ARG A 11 -63.42 -28.88 -34.98
C ARG A 11 -62.37 -29.30 -34.01
N PRO A 12 -62.09 -30.62 -33.77
CA PRO A 12 -61.16 -31.10 -32.74
C PRO A 12 -59.69 -30.82 -32.99
N HIS A 13 -59.29 -30.28 -34.17
CA HIS A 13 -57.91 -30.00 -34.54
C HIS A 13 -57.33 -28.72 -33.87
N ARG A 14 -58.13 -27.72 -33.49
CA ARG A 14 -57.65 -26.48 -32.88
C ARG A 14 -57.12 -26.67 -31.45
N LEU A 15 -57.70 -27.50 -30.64
CA LEU A 15 -57.29 -27.75 -29.26
C LEU A 15 -55.95 -28.50 -29.16
N ALA A 16 -55.68 -29.40 -30.11
CA ALA A 16 -54.39 -30.11 -30.13
C ALA A 16 -53.22 -29.21 -30.48
N ASP A 17 -53.42 -28.26 -31.40
CA ASP A 17 -52.42 -27.32 -31.82
C ASP A 17 -52.08 -26.28 -30.70
N GLU A 18 -53.09 -25.79 -29.99
CA GLU A 18 -52.91 -24.88 -28.85
C GLU A 18 -52.17 -25.55 -27.69
N VAL A 19 -52.48 -26.80 -27.36
CA VAL A 19 -51.77 -27.56 -26.32
C VAL A 19 -50.32 -27.82 -26.72
N MET A 20 -50.05 -28.07 -28.01
CA MET A 20 -48.69 -28.28 -28.50
C MET A 20 -47.85 -27.00 -28.48
N ILE A 21 -48.43 -25.86 -28.82
CA ILE A 21 -47.80 -24.57 -28.73
C ILE A 21 -47.47 -24.21 -27.27
N LEU A 22 -48.41 -24.44 -26.35
CA LEU A 22 -48.22 -24.17 -24.92
C LEU A 22 -47.09 -25.02 -24.34
N LYS A 23 -47.01 -26.33 -24.69
CA LYS A 23 -45.91 -27.24 -24.28
C LYS A 23 -44.56 -26.79 -24.83
N ARG A 24 -44.49 -26.29 -26.07
CA ARG A 24 -43.26 -25.77 -26.66
C ARG A 24 -42.82 -24.46 -25.98
N CYS A 25 -43.77 -23.58 -25.66
CA CYS A 25 -43.45 -22.34 -24.90
C CYS A 25 -42.93 -22.65 -23.49
N HIS A 26 -43.52 -23.62 -22.78
CA HIS A 26 -43.03 -24.04 -21.46
C HIS A 26 -41.63 -24.67 -21.54
N ALA A 27 -41.38 -25.51 -22.55
CA ALA A 27 -40.03 -26.09 -22.74
C ALA A 27 -38.97 -25.03 -23.04
N LEU A 28 -39.29 -24.06 -23.86
CA LEU A 28 -38.39 -22.92 -24.17
C LEU A 28 -38.12 -22.05 -22.93
N LEU A 29 -39.14 -21.78 -22.12
CA LEU A 29 -39.05 -21.03 -20.88
C LEU A 29 -38.14 -21.74 -19.87
N LEU A 30 -38.32 -23.07 -19.73
CA LEU A 30 -37.50 -23.89 -18.86
C LEU A 30 -36.05 -23.93 -19.30
N LEU A 31 -35.79 -24.03 -20.60
CA LEU A 31 -34.43 -23.97 -21.16
C LEU A 31 -33.76 -22.63 -20.90
N LEU A 32 -34.52 -21.52 -21.05
CA LEU A 32 -34.02 -20.15 -20.78
C LEU A 32 -33.70 -19.96 -19.29
N LEU A 33 -34.51 -20.52 -18.40
CA LEU A 33 -34.29 -20.48 -16.97
C LEU A 33 -33.04 -21.27 -16.56
N LEU A 34 -32.84 -22.44 -17.14
CA LEU A 34 -31.67 -23.29 -16.88
C LEU A 34 -30.37 -22.64 -17.40
N THR A 35 -30.43 -21.99 -18.56
CA THR A 35 -29.25 -21.24 -19.09
C THR A 35 -28.95 -20.03 -18.25
N LEU A 36 -29.95 -19.30 -17.74
CA LEU A 36 -29.77 -18.17 -16.84
C LEU A 36 -29.17 -18.61 -15.48
N LEU A 37 -29.69 -19.75 -14.94
CA LEU A 37 -29.15 -20.34 -13.71
C LEU A 37 -27.69 -20.78 -13.89
N GLY A 38 -27.37 -21.40 -15.03
CA GLY A 38 -25.99 -21.78 -15.39
C GLY A 38 -25.04 -20.59 -15.52
N LEU A 39 -25.51 -19.48 -16.11
CA LEU A 39 -24.75 -18.23 -16.20
C LEU A 39 -24.53 -17.59 -14.82
N LEU A 40 -25.54 -17.60 -13.95
CA LEU A 40 -25.42 -17.09 -12.57
C LEU A 40 -24.47 -17.96 -11.73
N TYR A 41 -24.51 -19.28 -11.92
CA TYR A 41 -23.58 -20.20 -11.25
C TYR A 41 -22.14 -20.00 -11.71
N ALA A 42 -21.91 -19.88 -13.03
CA ALA A 42 -20.59 -19.61 -13.59
C ALA A 42 -20.02 -18.24 -13.17
N HIS A 43 -20.88 -17.22 -12.99
CA HIS A 43 -20.46 -15.92 -12.44
C HIS A 43 -20.15 -15.99 -10.94
N GLY A 44 -20.88 -16.83 -10.19
CA GLY A 44 -20.61 -17.06 -8.77
C GLY A 44 -19.26 -17.77 -8.53
N GLU A 45 -18.91 -18.75 -9.35
CA GLU A 45 -17.60 -19.45 -9.26
C GLU A 45 -16.43 -18.55 -9.65
N ASN A 46 -16.60 -17.70 -10.66
CA ASN A 46 -15.57 -16.73 -11.03
C ASN A 46 -15.35 -15.62 -9.97
N ALA A 47 -16.42 -15.21 -9.27
CA ALA A 47 -16.30 -14.26 -8.15
C ALA A 47 -15.66 -14.92 -6.91
N ALA A 48 -15.95 -16.22 -6.65
CA ALA A 48 -15.32 -16.97 -5.56
C ALA A 48 -13.86 -17.33 -5.85
N ALA A 49 -13.50 -17.57 -7.11
CA ALA A 49 -12.11 -17.80 -7.53
C ALA A 49 -11.26 -16.52 -7.49
N ALA A 50 -11.86 -15.34 -7.72
CA ALA A 50 -11.16 -14.05 -7.59
C ALA A 50 -10.88 -13.66 -6.13
N SER A 51 -11.60 -14.23 -5.14
CA SER A 51 -11.36 -13.98 -3.70
C SER A 51 -10.31 -14.92 -3.06
N GLY A 52 -9.68 -15.78 -3.84
CA GLY A 52 -8.69 -16.76 -3.39
C GLY A 52 -7.26 -16.51 -3.84
N GLN A 53 -6.95 -15.38 -4.47
CA GLN A 53 -5.56 -14.93 -4.59
C GLN A 53 -5.15 -14.37 -3.22
N THR A 54 -4.39 -15.14 -2.47
CA THR A 54 -3.62 -14.59 -1.35
C THR A 54 -2.69 -13.55 -1.97
N GLU A 55 -2.96 -12.27 -1.70
CA GLU A 55 -2.04 -11.21 -2.12
C GLU A 55 -0.65 -11.53 -1.57
N THR A 56 0.38 -11.30 -2.37
CA THR A 56 1.76 -11.51 -1.95
C THR A 56 2.03 -10.61 -0.76
N PRO A 57 2.46 -11.16 0.40
CA PRO A 57 2.70 -10.35 1.58
C PRO A 57 3.79 -9.30 1.29
N CYS A 58 3.60 -8.09 1.77
CA CYS A 58 4.55 -7.01 1.55
C CYS A 58 4.82 -6.23 2.85
N ILE A 59 6.01 -5.67 2.94
CA ILE A 59 6.43 -4.78 4.04
C ILE A 59 7.16 -3.56 3.48
N ALA A 60 7.11 -2.45 4.22
CA ALA A 60 7.87 -1.26 3.91
C ALA A 60 9.11 -1.16 4.82
N LEU A 61 10.30 -1.24 4.22
CA LEU A 61 11.53 -0.83 4.92
C LEU A 61 11.63 0.69 4.82
N THR A 62 11.85 1.33 5.95
CA THR A 62 11.98 2.79 6.01
C THR A 62 13.28 3.17 6.71
N PHE A 63 13.98 4.16 6.14
CA PHE A 63 15.29 4.58 6.59
C PHE A 63 15.27 6.05 6.97
N ASP A 64 15.60 6.34 8.22
CA ASP A 64 15.69 7.71 8.76
C ASP A 64 17.13 8.22 8.75
N ASP A 65 17.31 9.52 8.94
CA ASP A 65 18.58 10.24 9.15
C ASP A 65 19.51 10.33 7.92
N GLY A 66 19.09 9.85 6.75
CA GLY A 66 19.81 10.02 5.49
C GLY A 66 19.65 11.43 4.87
N PRO A 67 20.29 11.66 3.73
CA PRO A 67 21.23 10.82 3.02
C PRO A 67 22.63 10.81 3.65
N SER A 68 23.26 9.66 3.75
CA SER A 68 24.62 9.49 4.28
C SER A 68 25.62 9.20 3.14
N PRO A 69 26.64 10.04 2.93
CA PRO A 69 27.63 9.79 1.88
C PRO A 69 28.43 8.48 2.07
N GLN A 70 28.41 7.90 3.27
CA GLN A 70 29.15 6.68 3.60
C GLN A 70 28.36 5.40 3.33
N THR A 71 27.02 5.45 3.44
CA THR A 71 26.17 4.24 3.49
C THR A 71 25.08 4.21 2.43
N THR A 72 24.47 5.35 2.10
CA THR A 72 23.31 5.42 1.20
C THR A 72 23.59 4.80 -0.18
N ALA A 73 24.79 5.04 -0.75
CA ALA A 73 25.11 4.47 -2.06
C ALA A 73 25.11 2.93 -2.04
N ALA A 74 25.70 2.33 -1.00
CA ALA A 74 25.73 0.87 -0.84
C ALA A 74 24.34 0.29 -0.55
N LEU A 75 23.50 1.03 0.21
CA LEU A 75 22.11 0.65 0.45
C LEU A 75 21.31 0.62 -0.86
N LEU A 76 21.41 1.67 -1.68
CA LEU A 76 20.73 1.75 -2.98
C LEU A 76 21.19 0.63 -3.93
N ASP A 77 22.50 0.36 -4.00
CA ASP A 77 23.02 -0.77 -4.79
C ASP A 77 22.40 -2.09 -4.34
N GLY A 78 22.37 -2.33 -3.03
CA GLY A 78 21.83 -3.56 -2.46
C GLY A 78 20.31 -3.71 -2.65
N LEU A 79 19.54 -2.63 -2.54
CA LEU A 79 18.10 -2.62 -2.82
C LEU A 79 17.82 -2.93 -4.29
N LYS A 80 18.56 -2.27 -5.20
CA LYS A 80 18.44 -2.47 -6.64
C LYS A 80 18.73 -3.92 -7.06
N GLU A 81 19.79 -4.52 -6.52
CA GLU A 81 20.17 -5.92 -6.80
C GLU A 81 19.05 -6.90 -6.41
N ARG A 82 18.21 -6.53 -5.44
CA ARG A 82 17.12 -7.35 -4.90
C ARG A 82 15.75 -6.99 -5.46
N GLY A 83 15.66 -5.94 -6.30
CA GLY A 83 14.39 -5.43 -6.81
C GLY A 83 13.48 -4.94 -5.69
N ALA A 84 14.04 -4.42 -4.61
CA ALA A 84 13.33 -3.94 -3.46
C ALA A 84 13.19 -2.41 -3.48
N HIS A 85 12.00 -1.89 -3.18
CA HIS A 85 11.77 -0.47 -2.93
C HIS A 85 11.77 -0.18 -1.43
N ALA A 86 12.06 1.06 -1.07
CA ALA A 86 12.08 1.54 0.31
C ALA A 86 11.61 2.99 0.39
N THR A 87 11.37 3.47 1.61
CA THR A 87 11.09 4.90 1.87
C THR A 87 12.21 5.50 2.71
N PHE A 88 12.69 6.66 2.32
CA PHE A 88 13.77 7.39 2.98
C PHE A 88 13.23 8.68 3.58
N PHE A 89 13.28 8.84 4.90
CA PHE A 89 12.97 10.09 5.60
C PHE A 89 14.24 10.89 5.80
N LEU A 90 14.42 11.95 5.00
CA LEU A 90 15.67 12.65 4.89
C LEU A 90 15.75 13.87 5.80
N ILE A 91 16.92 14.11 6.39
CA ILE A 91 17.27 15.34 7.11
C ILE A 91 17.58 16.43 6.10
N GLY A 92 16.83 17.53 6.15
CA GLY A 92 16.87 18.58 5.14
C GLY A 92 18.25 19.20 4.91
N GLU A 93 19.03 19.47 5.96
CA GLU A 93 20.37 20.08 5.85
C GLU A 93 21.38 19.19 5.10
N GLN A 94 21.14 17.88 5.00
CA GLN A 94 22.02 16.94 4.31
C GLN A 94 21.72 16.81 2.82
N ILE A 95 20.57 17.29 2.34
CA ILE A 95 20.10 17.11 0.97
C ILE A 95 21.02 17.77 -0.04
N ALA A 96 21.37 19.03 0.17
CA ALA A 96 22.15 19.81 -0.81
C ALA A 96 23.53 19.20 -1.08
N ASP A 97 24.22 18.75 -0.04
CA ASP A 97 25.56 18.17 -0.13
C ASP A 97 25.54 16.74 -0.73
N ASN A 98 24.37 16.10 -0.73
CA ASN A 98 24.17 14.73 -1.21
C ASN A 98 23.12 14.66 -2.34
N ALA A 99 22.94 15.72 -3.10
CA ALA A 99 21.89 15.84 -4.11
C ALA A 99 21.85 14.66 -5.11
N ALA A 100 23.02 14.17 -5.52
CA ALA A 100 23.09 13.02 -6.44
C ALA A 100 22.54 11.72 -5.84
N LEU A 101 22.67 11.50 -4.53
CA LEU A 101 22.09 10.35 -3.84
C LEU A 101 20.56 10.46 -3.76
N VAL A 102 20.06 11.66 -3.45
CA VAL A 102 18.61 11.93 -3.38
C VAL A 102 17.95 11.79 -4.76
N GLN A 103 18.58 12.30 -5.81
CA GLN A 103 18.10 12.09 -7.18
C GLN A 103 18.08 10.61 -7.54
N ARG A 104 19.13 9.88 -7.20
CA ARG A 104 19.23 8.43 -7.43
C ARG A 104 18.13 7.65 -6.70
N MET A 105 17.81 8.02 -5.44
CA MET A 105 16.67 7.41 -4.71
C MET A 105 15.38 7.52 -5.52
N ALA A 106 15.07 8.73 -6.00
CA ALA A 106 13.85 8.97 -6.80
C ALA A 106 13.88 8.22 -8.14
N GLU A 107 15.01 8.23 -8.87
CA GLU A 107 15.17 7.56 -10.16
C GLU A 107 15.08 6.03 -10.04
N GLU A 108 15.46 5.45 -8.91
CA GLU A 108 15.37 4.01 -8.63
C GLU A 108 14.02 3.59 -8.01
N GLY A 109 13.04 4.51 -7.93
CA GLY A 109 11.67 4.20 -7.52
C GLY A 109 11.45 4.15 -6.01
N HIS A 110 12.37 4.69 -5.23
CA HIS A 110 12.18 4.83 -3.78
C HIS A 110 11.33 6.05 -3.45
N GLN A 111 10.54 5.96 -2.38
CA GLN A 111 9.81 7.09 -1.84
C GLN A 111 10.72 7.94 -0.96
N ILE A 112 10.56 9.25 -1.04
CA ILE A 112 11.31 10.22 -0.22
C ILE A 112 10.32 10.94 0.68
N GLY A 113 10.67 11.04 1.97
CA GLY A 113 9.92 11.73 2.99
C GLY A 113 10.77 12.77 3.72
N ASN A 114 10.12 13.52 4.59
CA ASN A 114 10.66 14.63 5.35
C ASN A 114 10.92 14.22 6.80
N HIS A 115 12.17 14.39 7.29
CA HIS A 115 12.57 14.10 8.67
C HIS A 115 13.02 15.35 9.43
N SER A 116 12.37 16.51 9.19
CA SER A 116 12.77 17.85 9.60
C SER A 116 14.10 18.32 8.97
N PHE A 117 14.45 19.60 9.16
CA PHE A 117 15.65 20.15 8.52
C PHE A 117 16.93 19.86 9.30
N THR A 118 16.89 19.99 10.63
CA THR A 118 18.04 19.78 11.53
C THR A 118 17.80 18.68 12.57
N HIS A 119 16.85 17.77 12.30
CA HIS A 119 16.49 16.67 13.18
C HIS A 119 16.04 17.14 14.57
N VAL A 120 15.18 18.16 14.66
CA VAL A 120 14.60 18.65 15.92
C VAL A 120 13.32 17.92 16.28
N ARG A 121 12.95 17.95 17.56
CA ARG A 121 11.64 17.46 18.02
C ARG A 121 10.53 18.35 17.48
N LEU A 122 9.41 17.73 17.09
CA LEU A 122 8.25 18.42 16.50
C LEU A 122 7.03 18.42 17.44
N ASP A 123 7.24 18.26 18.75
CA ASP A 123 6.18 18.12 19.74
C ASP A 123 5.65 19.45 20.33
N ALA A 124 6.37 20.56 20.15
CA ALA A 124 5.88 21.87 20.55
C ALA A 124 5.02 22.55 19.46
N ALA A 125 5.23 22.16 18.18
CA ALA A 125 4.55 22.69 17.00
C ALA A 125 4.49 24.22 16.93
N GLY A 126 5.59 24.84 17.32
CA GLY A 126 5.81 26.26 17.15
C GLY A 126 6.17 26.63 15.71
N ALA A 127 6.27 27.93 15.44
CA ALA A 127 6.66 28.43 14.12
C ALA A 127 8.04 27.91 13.66
N ASP A 128 8.97 27.72 14.60
CA ASP A 128 10.31 27.21 14.29
C ASP A 128 10.28 25.76 13.81
N GLU A 129 9.45 24.90 14.43
CA GLU A 129 9.29 23.50 14.07
C GLU A 129 8.59 23.33 12.72
N LEU A 130 7.55 24.13 12.46
CA LEU A 130 6.89 24.15 11.15
C LEU A 130 7.84 24.65 10.05
N ASN A 131 8.74 25.59 10.39
CA ASN A 131 9.79 26.04 9.48
C ASN A 131 10.82 24.94 9.18
N GLU A 132 11.10 24.04 10.11
CA GLU A 132 11.96 22.88 9.88
C GLU A 132 11.39 21.96 8.79
N ILE A 133 10.07 21.70 8.84
CA ILE A 133 9.37 20.92 7.82
C ILE A 133 9.41 21.66 6.48
N ALA A 134 9.01 22.94 6.46
CA ALA A 134 8.94 23.72 5.22
C ALA A 134 10.30 23.84 4.53
N ARG A 135 11.40 24.04 5.28
CA ARG A 135 12.76 24.09 4.71
C ARG A 135 13.19 22.78 4.07
N THR A 136 12.80 21.66 4.65
CA THR A 136 13.10 20.34 4.08
C THR A 136 12.28 20.12 2.80
N ASP A 137 10.99 20.45 2.80
CA ASP A 137 10.14 20.39 1.61
C ASP A 137 10.67 21.30 0.50
N ASP A 138 11.12 22.54 0.82
CA ASP A 138 11.72 23.45 -0.13
C ASP A 138 12.99 22.85 -0.76
N ALA A 139 13.86 22.22 0.04
CA ALA A 139 15.08 21.57 -0.44
C ALA A 139 14.76 20.37 -1.37
N LEU A 140 13.78 19.54 -1.00
CA LEU A 140 13.31 18.42 -1.82
C LEU A 140 12.66 18.91 -3.11
N CYS A 141 11.77 19.91 -3.03
CA CYS A 141 11.12 20.51 -4.20
C CYS A 141 12.11 21.16 -5.18
N ALA A 142 13.13 21.82 -4.66
CA ALA A 142 14.17 22.40 -5.50
C ALA A 142 14.96 21.35 -6.29
N LEU A 143 15.12 20.15 -5.74
CA LEU A 143 15.91 19.09 -6.33
C LEU A 143 15.09 18.14 -7.21
N LEU A 144 13.90 17.74 -6.75
CA LEU A 144 13.07 16.70 -7.35
C LEU A 144 11.80 17.23 -8.03
N GLY A 145 11.49 18.51 -7.85
CA GLY A 145 10.23 19.10 -8.26
C GLY A 145 9.17 19.06 -7.17
N SER A 146 7.96 19.54 -7.50
CA SER A 146 6.84 19.54 -6.56
C SER A 146 6.38 18.11 -6.26
N GLY A 147 6.21 17.78 -4.97
CA GLY A 147 5.76 16.49 -4.50
C GLY A 147 5.11 16.62 -3.13
N GLU A 148 4.46 15.54 -2.69
CA GLU A 148 3.98 15.37 -1.33
C GLU A 148 4.98 14.52 -0.56
N TYR A 149 5.76 15.15 0.31
CA TYR A 149 6.77 14.45 1.11
C TYR A 149 6.18 14.11 2.48
N TRP A 150 5.82 12.83 2.68
CA TRP A 150 5.27 12.37 3.94
C TRP A 150 6.25 12.61 5.07
N ILE A 151 5.75 12.87 6.27
CA ILE A 151 6.58 13.28 7.40
C ILE A 151 6.74 12.10 8.36
N ARG A 152 7.98 11.89 8.80
CA ARG A 152 8.25 11.14 10.03
C ARG A 152 8.87 12.08 11.05
N PRO A 153 8.18 12.36 12.18
CA PRO A 153 8.74 13.19 13.22
C PRO A 153 9.97 12.55 13.86
N PRO A 154 11.09 13.28 14.03
CA PRO A 154 12.26 12.76 14.72
C PRO A 154 11.94 12.19 16.10
N TRP A 155 12.53 11.04 16.43
CA TRP A 155 12.28 10.25 17.65
C TRP A 155 10.83 9.86 17.88
N GLY A 156 9.94 10.00 16.91
CA GLY A 156 8.51 9.76 17.07
C GLY A 156 7.77 10.81 17.91
N PHE A 157 8.38 11.96 18.19
CA PHE A 157 7.72 13.05 18.94
C PHE A 157 6.86 13.92 18.04
N SER A 158 5.61 14.05 18.42
CA SER A 158 4.61 14.80 17.67
C SER A 158 3.59 15.47 18.58
N SER A 159 2.72 16.32 18.02
CA SER A 159 1.67 17.02 18.73
C SER A 159 0.40 17.18 17.87
N ASP A 160 -0.73 17.46 18.52
CA ASP A 160 -1.96 17.77 17.80
C ASP A 160 -1.86 19.04 16.95
N ALA A 161 -1.01 20.00 17.36
CA ALA A 161 -0.78 21.21 16.60
C ALA A 161 0.01 20.90 15.31
N LEU A 162 0.96 19.95 15.33
CA LEU A 162 1.64 19.48 14.13
C LEU A 162 0.65 18.83 13.16
N LYS A 163 -0.21 17.91 13.64
CA LYS A 163 -1.25 17.29 12.83
C LYS A 163 -2.10 18.29 12.05
N GLN A 164 -2.54 19.35 12.75
CA GLN A 164 -3.41 20.39 12.18
C GLN A 164 -2.69 21.32 11.19
N SER A 165 -1.36 21.28 11.16
CA SER A 165 -0.53 22.23 10.41
C SER A 165 0.09 21.63 9.15
N VAL A 166 0.05 20.32 8.98
CA VAL A 166 0.64 19.63 7.84
C VAL A 166 -0.41 19.18 6.84
N SER A 167 -0.06 19.13 5.57
CA SER A 167 -0.93 18.73 4.46
C SER A 167 -0.66 17.32 3.93
N VAL A 168 0.17 16.55 4.65
CA VAL A 168 0.59 15.20 4.29
C VAL A 168 0.43 14.24 5.48
N PRO A 169 0.43 12.93 5.25
CA PRO A 169 0.42 11.93 6.32
C PRO A 169 1.67 11.98 7.19
N LEU A 170 1.50 11.59 8.46
CA LEU A 170 2.58 11.39 9.42
C LEU A 170 2.74 9.88 9.65
N VAL A 171 3.95 9.34 9.46
CA VAL A 171 4.15 7.88 9.48
C VAL A 171 5.17 7.49 10.54
N PHE A 172 4.77 6.52 11.35
CA PHE A 172 5.62 5.86 12.34
C PHE A 172 6.04 4.47 11.84
N TRP A 173 6.06 3.48 12.72
CA TRP A 173 6.49 2.11 12.44
C TRP A 173 5.79 1.10 13.33
N THR A 174 5.72 -0.14 12.88
CA THR A 174 5.28 -1.29 13.68
C THR A 174 6.46 -2.07 14.27
N ILE A 175 7.60 -2.05 13.57
CA ILE A 175 8.81 -2.74 14.00
C ILE A 175 9.91 -1.73 14.25
N ASP A 176 10.22 -1.48 15.54
CA ASP A 176 11.42 -0.73 15.94
C ASP A 176 12.59 -1.72 16.05
N THR A 177 13.54 -1.58 15.17
CA THR A 177 14.69 -2.48 15.13
C THR A 177 15.73 -2.17 16.18
N MET A 178 15.69 -1.00 16.81
CA MET A 178 16.71 -0.48 17.73
C MET A 178 18.14 -0.52 17.14
N ASP A 179 18.26 -0.47 15.81
CA ASP A 179 19.51 -0.61 15.06
C ASP A 179 20.55 0.43 15.43
N TRP A 180 20.10 1.66 15.72
CA TRP A 180 20.92 2.77 16.22
C TRP A 180 21.63 2.46 17.55
N SER A 181 21.07 1.55 18.36
CA SER A 181 21.58 1.13 19.67
C SER A 181 22.28 -0.23 19.61
N VAL A 182 21.65 -1.20 18.97
CA VAL A 182 22.12 -2.61 18.91
C VAL A 182 23.40 -2.75 18.09
N ARG A 183 23.54 -2.02 16.98
CA ARG A 183 24.72 -2.00 16.10
C ARG A 183 25.23 -3.38 15.70
N SER A 184 24.35 -4.33 15.52
CA SER A 184 24.65 -5.69 15.11
C SER A 184 23.76 -6.10 13.92
N ARG A 185 24.38 -6.32 12.76
CA ARG A 185 23.71 -6.80 11.55
C ARG A 185 22.81 -7.99 11.84
N ASP A 186 23.37 -9.04 12.45
CA ASP A 186 22.67 -10.31 12.62
C ASP A 186 21.50 -10.21 13.61
N LEU A 187 21.65 -9.43 14.69
CA LEU A 187 20.57 -9.24 15.67
C LEU A 187 19.43 -8.38 15.07
N VAL A 188 19.77 -7.32 14.36
CA VAL A 188 18.78 -6.44 13.70
C VAL A 188 18.05 -7.21 12.61
N ALA A 189 18.76 -7.90 11.71
CA ALA A 189 18.14 -8.72 10.66
C ALA A 189 17.23 -9.82 11.25
N HIS A 190 17.73 -10.52 12.30
CA HIS A 190 16.93 -11.53 13.00
C HIS A 190 15.66 -10.94 13.60
N HIS A 191 15.73 -9.76 14.23
CA HIS A 191 14.59 -9.08 14.81
C HIS A 191 13.54 -8.77 13.73
N ILE A 192 13.94 -8.20 12.59
CA ILE A 192 13.04 -7.94 11.47
C ILE A 192 12.35 -9.23 11.01
N VAL A 193 13.12 -10.27 10.69
CA VAL A 193 12.61 -11.54 10.16
C VAL A 193 11.64 -12.24 11.12
N GLN A 194 11.89 -12.16 12.43
CA GLN A 194 11.04 -12.82 13.43
C GLN A 194 9.70 -12.10 13.68
N HIS A 195 9.62 -10.80 13.41
CA HIS A 195 8.44 -10.00 13.73
C HIS A 195 7.67 -9.56 12.48
N ALA A 196 8.28 -9.66 11.28
CA ALA A 196 7.66 -9.21 10.03
C ALA A 196 6.32 -9.91 9.75
N LYS A 197 5.32 -9.10 9.49
CA LYS A 197 3.99 -9.50 9.02
C LYS A 197 3.62 -8.66 7.81
N ASP A 198 2.68 -9.15 7.03
CA ASP A 198 2.12 -8.39 5.92
C ASP A 198 1.60 -7.02 6.38
N GLY A 199 1.96 -5.96 5.65
CA GLY A 199 1.59 -4.59 5.98
C GLY A 199 2.44 -3.88 7.02
N ASP A 200 3.51 -4.50 7.54
CA ASP A 200 4.39 -3.86 8.53
C ASP A 200 5.27 -2.77 7.94
N ILE A 201 5.54 -1.77 8.78
CA ILE A 201 6.49 -0.69 8.53
C ILE A 201 7.67 -0.86 9.47
N VAL A 202 8.87 -0.99 8.91
CA VAL A 202 10.11 -1.25 9.66
C VAL A 202 10.95 0.00 9.76
N LEU A 203 11.30 0.41 10.98
CA LEU A 203 12.22 1.52 11.22
C LEU A 203 13.67 1.03 11.19
N LEU A 204 14.47 1.70 10.38
CA LEU A 204 15.93 1.58 10.27
C LEU A 204 16.55 2.96 10.12
N HIS A 205 17.86 3.06 10.23
CA HIS A 205 18.60 4.33 10.06
C HIS A 205 19.72 4.18 9.03
N ASP A 206 19.67 5.01 7.99
CA ASP A 206 20.60 5.02 6.85
C ASP A 206 22.08 5.22 7.25
N PRO A 207 22.45 6.08 8.22
CA PRO A 207 23.86 6.37 8.48
C PRO A 207 24.67 5.20 9.08
N TYR A 208 24.05 4.07 9.38
CA TYR A 208 24.76 2.98 10.05
C TYR A 208 25.03 1.79 9.11
N PRO A 209 26.31 1.45 8.82
CA PRO A 209 26.63 0.31 7.96
C PRO A 209 26.02 -1.00 8.43
N THR A 210 25.91 -1.20 9.75
CA THR A 210 25.27 -2.39 10.33
C THR A 210 23.78 -2.45 10.06
N SER A 211 23.08 -1.31 9.94
CA SER A 211 21.68 -1.23 9.60
C SER A 211 21.45 -1.56 8.12
N VAL A 212 22.31 -1.02 7.24
CA VAL A 212 22.32 -1.34 5.82
C VAL A 212 22.49 -2.84 5.59
N ASP A 213 23.55 -3.42 6.17
CA ASP A 213 23.82 -4.85 6.06
C ASP A 213 22.66 -5.71 6.62
N ALA A 214 22.05 -5.27 7.73
CA ALA A 214 20.91 -5.96 8.34
C ALA A 214 19.66 -5.92 7.45
N ALA A 215 19.35 -4.75 6.87
CA ALA A 215 18.24 -4.61 5.95
C ALA A 215 18.38 -5.52 4.73
N LEU A 216 19.55 -5.54 4.10
CA LEU A 216 19.81 -6.39 2.95
C LEU A 216 19.73 -7.88 3.30
N GLN A 217 20.21 -8.29 4.47
CA GLN A 217 20.08 -9.66 4.96
C GLN A 217 18.61 -10.03 5.25
N ALA A 218 17.83 -9.11 5.82
CA ALA A 218 16.40 -9.32 6.06
C ALA A 218 15.63 -9.45 4.75
N ILE A 219 15.95 -8.63 3.75
CA ILE A 219 15.37 -8.72 2.40
C ILE A 219 15.63 -10.11 1.81
N ASP A 220 16.87 -10.59 1.81
CA ASP A 220 17.22 -11.90 1.26
C ASP A 220 16.41 -13.02 1.92
N THR A 221 16.25 -12.94 3.25
CA THR A 221 15.55 -13.98 4.03
C THR A 221 14.02 -13.92 3.78
N LEU A 222 13.42 -12.75 3.82
CA LEU A 222 11.97 -12.58 3.68
C LEU A 222 11.52 -12.74 2.23
N SER A 223 12.33 -12.33 1.24
CA SER A 223 12.04 -12.62 -0.17
C SER A 223 11.99 -14.13 -0.44
N ALA A 224 12.86 -14.91 0.20
CA ALA A 224 12.80 -16.37 0.13
C ALA A 224 11.53 -16.96 0.78
N GLN A 225 10.85 -16.20 1.64
CA GLN A 225 9.56 -16.53 2.25
C GLN A 225 8.37 -15.98 1.45
N GLY A 226 8.63 -15.30 0.34
CA GLY A 226 7.60 -14.76 -0.55
C GLY A 226 7.16 -13.33 -0.24
N TYR A 227 7.87 -12.58 0.61
CA TYR A 227 7.58 -11.17 0.85
C TYR A 227 8.09 -10.28 -0.29
N GLU A 228 7.35 -9.22 -0.57
CA GLU A 228 7.79 -8.10 -1.39
C GLU A 228 8.12 -6.88 -0.53
N PHE A 229 9.08 -6.07 -1.02
CA PHE A 229 9.53 -4.86 -0.35
C PHE A 229 9.09 -3.65 -1.17
N VAL A 230 8.25 -2.84 -0.56
CA VAL A 230 7.54 -1.75 -1.23
C VAL A 230 7.75 -0.41 -0.53
N THR A 231 7.47 0.69 -1.21
CA THR A 231 7.39 2.01 -0.58
C THR A 231 6.16 2.11 0.31
N LEU A 232 6.08 3.14 1.16
CA LEU A 232 4.88 3.41 1.95
C LEU A 232 3.67 3.70 1.05
N GLU A 233 3.85 4.50 -0.02
CA GLU A 233 2.76 4.76 -0.97
C GLU A 233 2.24 3.48 -1.62
N GLU A 234 3.12 2.58 -2.04
CA GLU A 234 2.75 1.27 -2.58
C GLU A 234 2.07 0.39 -1.53
N LEU A 235 2.53 0.43 -0.26
CA LEU A 235 1.94 -0.30 0.85
C LEU A 235 0.49 0.13 1.11
N PHE A 236 0.25 1.45 1.16
CA PHE A 236 -1.09 2.01 1.32
C PHE A 236 -1.98 1.70 0.12
N ALA A 237 -1.46 1.82 -1.09
CA ALA A 237 -2.22 1.47 -2.30
C ALA A 237 -2.65 -0.01 -2.30
N ARG A 238 -1.80 -0.93 -1.86
CA ARG A 238 -2.11 -2.36 -1.76
C ARG A 238 -3.14 -2.67 -0.67
N SER A 239 -3.09 -1.97 0.45
CA SER A 239 -4.09 -2.14 1.53
C SER A 239 -5.47 -1.58 1.16
N GLY A 240 -5.56 -0.80 0.08
CA GLY A 240 -6.77 -0.07 -0.30
C GLY A 240 -7.06 1.14 0.59
N ALA A 241 -6.16 1.49 1.52
CA ALA A 241 -6.28 2.66 2.36
C ALA A 241 -5.83 3.93 1.61
N THR A 242 -6.52 5.03 1.86
CA THR A 242 -6.12 6.36 1.39
C THR A 242 -5.59 7.14 2.59
N PRO A 243 -4.30 7.45 2.65
CA PRO A 243 -3.75 8.20 3.77
C PRO A 243 -4.26 9.65 3.75
N GLU A 244 -4.61 10.16 4.93
CA GLU A 244 -5.15 11.51 5.11
C GLU A 244 -4.09 12.45 5.70
N ALA A 245 -4.12 13.72 5.29
CA ALA A 245 -3.23 14.75 5.80
C ALA A 245 -3.40 14.94 7.31
N GLY A 246 -2.27 15.06 8.03
CA GLY A 246 -2.29 15.26 9.48
C GLY A 246 -2.68 14.03 10.31
N HIS A 247 -2.86 12.87 9.69
CA HIS A 247 -3.15 11.62 10.39
C HIS A 247 -1.88 10.81 10.63
N PHE A 248 -1.82 10.10 11.76
CA PHE A 248 -0.70 9.24 12.11
C PHE A 248 -0.97 7.79 11.77
N TYR A 249 -0.01 7.13 11.15
CA TYR A 249 -0.11 5.75 10.74
C TYR A 249 1.05 4.92 11.31
N LEU A 250 0.72 3.80 11.96
CA LEU A 250 1.66 2.74 12.30
C LEU A 250 1.71 1.67 11.22
N ARG A 251 0.59 1.48 10.53
CA ARG A 251 0.37 0.58 9.41
C ARG A 251 -0.51 1.29 8.38
N ALA A 252 -0.58 0.78 7.17
CA ALA A 252 -1.46 1.34 6.16
C ALA A 252 -2.96 1.28 6.53
N ASP A 253 -3.36 0.30 7.33
CA ASP A 253 -4.74 0.07 7.78
C ASP A 253 -4.97 0.47 9.25
N GLU A 254 -3.98 1.07 9.92
CA GLU A 254 -4.06 1.43 11.33
C GLU A 254 -3.66 2.90 11.57
N GLU A 255 -4.67 3.74 11.72
CA GLU A 255 -4.51 5.10 12.18
C GLU A 255 -4.39 5.14 13.72
N VAL A 256 -3.50 5.97 14.22
CA VAL A 256 -3.30 6.15 15.67
C VAL A 256 -3.88 7.48 16.12
N SER A 257 -4.80 7.41 17.07
CA SER A 257 -5.25 8.55 17.87
C SER A 257 -4.51 8.54 19.21
N TRP A 258 -3.68 9.51 19.43
CA TRP A 258 -3.01 9.73 20.73
C TRP A 258 -3.89 10.56 21.67
#